data_24cb89609ac33a42779592195b1248e0
#
_entry.id   24cb89609ac33a42779592195b1248e0
#
_cell.length_a   1.000
_cell.length_b   1.000
_cell.length_c   1.000
_cell.angle_alpha   90.00
_cell.angle_beta   90.00
_cell.angle_gamma   90.00
#
_symmetry.space_group_name_H-M   'P 1'
#
loop_
_entity.id
_entity.type
_entity.pdbx_description
1 polymer ?
#
loop_
_entity_poly.entity_id
_entity_poly.type
_entity_poly.pdbx_seq_one_letter_code
_entity_poly.pdbx_strand_id
1 'polypeptide(L)'
;MKKYNILFLCTHNSARSVIGEALASTHQSGKFIGYSAGSSPGTSVNPFAAALAKEMGYPESQLRSKSWDEFGRPEAPKMDFIITVCDNAAGEVCPIWPGQPATAHWGFSDPSQIQGNDIEKKLAFASVMNGLKIRLDILAALPIERLDSLSLQKELRAIHKSE
;
A
#
# COMPACT_ATOMS: atom_id res chain seq x y z
N MET A 1 -20.01 3.46 9.55
CA MET A 1 -18.96 2.43 9.56
C MET A 1 -17.59 3.09 9.67
N LYS A 2 -16.76 2.62 10.59
CA LYS A 2 -15.41 3.15 10.76
C LYS A 2 -14.53 2.75 9.57
N LYS A 3 -13.76 3.71 9.07
CA LYS A 3 -12.75 3.44 8.05
C LYS A 3 -11.37 3.39 8.67
N TYR A 4 -10.53 2.54 8.14
CA TYR A 4 -9.15 2.35 8.60
C TYR A 4 -8.18 2.92 7.58
N ASN A 5 -7.22 3.71 8.04
CA ASN A 5 -6.20 4.31 7.20
C ASN A 5 -5.03 3.34 7.02
N ILE A 6 -4.67 3.07 5.78
CA ILE A 6 -3.54 2.21 5.44
C ILE A 6 -2.52 3.02 4.65
N LEU A 7 -1.27 3.02 5.11
CA LEU A 7 -0.16 3.64 4.39
C LEU A 7 0.70 2.54 3.77
N PHE A 8 0.80 2.56 2.45
CA PHE A 8 1.68 1.66 1.70
C PHE A 8 3.00 2.36 1.42
N LEU A 9 4.10 1.71 1.75
CA LEU A 9 5.45 2.26 1.60
C LEU A 9 6.28 1.45 0.62
N CYS A 10 6.98 2.16 -0.27
CA CYS A 10 8.05 1.58 -1.06
C CYS A 10 9.14 2.65 -1.23
N THR A 11 10.21 2.35 -1.97
CA THR A 11 11.32 3.30 -2.07
C THR A 11 10.91 4.56 -2.85
N HIS A 12 10.40 4.38 -4.06
CA HIS A 12 10.17 5.51 -4.97
C HIS A 12 8.74 6.03 -5.00
N ASN A 13 7.79 5.34 -4.40
CA ASN A 13 6.37 5.69 -4.44
C ASN A 13 5.88 5.95 -5.88
N SER A 14 6.23 5.05 -6.79
CA SER A 14 5.87 5.20 -8.19
C SER A 14 4.97 4.10 -8.74
N ALA A 15 5.01 2.89 -8.17
CA ALA A 15 4.27 1.74 -8.68
C ALA A 15 3.55 0.95 -7.58
N ARG A 16 4.27 0.08 -6.85
CA ARG A 16 3.65 -0.87 -5.91
C ARG A 16 2.82 -0.22 -4.82
N SER A 17 3.35 0.82 -4.17
CA SER A 17 2.63 1.53 -3.12
C SER A 17 1.44 2.31 -3.66
N VAL A 18 1.55 2.85 -4.87
CA VAL A 18 0.46 3.57 -5.53
C VAL A 18 -0.71 2.63 -5.83
N ILE A 19 -0.40 1.42 -6.30
CA ILE A 19 -1.42 0.39 -6.54
C ILE A 19 -2.15 0.05 -5.23
N GLY A 20 -1.39 -0.08 -4.13
CA GLY A 20 -1.95 -0.32 -2.81
C GLY A 20 -2.91 0.80 -2.37
N GLU A 21 -2.48 2.05 -2.54
CA GLU A 21 -3.32 3.21 -2.21
C GLU A 21 -4.66 3.17 -2.96
N ALA A 22 -4.61 2.93 -4.27
CA ALA A 22 -5.80 2.89 -5.10
C ALA A 22 -6.72 1.72 -4.73
N LEU A 23 -6.15 0.53 -4.52
CA LEU A 23 -6.92 -0.66 -4.15
C LEU A 23 -7.63 -0.50 -2.81
N ALA A 24 -6.91 0.02 -1.79
CA ALA A 24 -7.51 0.20 -0.48
C ALA A 24 -8.63 1.23 -0.53
N SER A 25 -8.41 2.34 -1.23
CA SER A 25 -9.39 3.43 -1.32
C SER A 25 -10.64 3.05 -2.12
N THR A 26 -10.50 2.11 -3.06
CA THR A 26 -11.64 1.65 -3.90
C THR A 26 -12.14 0.26 -3.50
N HIS A 27 -11.65 -0.29 -2.38
CA HIS A 27 -12.02 -1.63 -1.93
C HIS A 27 -13.53 -1.73 -1.71
N GLN A 28 -14.12 -2.82 -2.19
CA GLN A 28 -15.58 -3.02 -2.14
C GLN A 28 -16.17 -3.05 -0.74
N SER A 29 -15.35 -3.37 0.27
CA SER A 29 -15.82 -3.37 1.67
C SER A 29 -16.15 -1.97 2.18
N GLY A 30 -15.55 -0.93 1.59
CA GLY A 30 -15.66 0.45 2.07
C GLY A 30 -14.95 0.70 3.39
N LYS A 31 -14.12 -0.24 3.86
CA LYS A 31 -13.47 -0.15 5.17
C LYS A 31 -12.17 0.65 5.18
N PHE A 32 -11.58 0.92 4.02
CA PHE A 32 -10.22 1.46 3.98
C PHE A 32 -10.12 2.80 3.28
N ILE A 33 -9.18 3.62 3.75
CA ILE A 33 -8.67 4.78 3.03
C ILE A 33 -7.18 4.50 2.82
N GLY A 34 -6.75 4.45 1.56
CA GLY A 34 -5.36 4.16 1.21
C GLY A 34 -4.54 5.43 1.06
N TYR A 35 -3.30 5.34 1.48
CA TYR A 35 -2.27 6.35 1.29
C TYR A 35 -1.00 5.66 0.83
N SER A 36 -0.10 6.38 0.20
CA SER A 36 1.19 5.82 -0.21
C SER A 36 2.30 6.85 -0.10
N ALA A 37 3.51 6.38 0.11
CA ALA A 37 4.69 7.24 0.19
C ALA A 37 5.96 6.43 -0.07
N GLY A 38 7.09 7.11 -0.21
CA GLY A 38 8.39 6.49 -0.40
C GLY A 38 9.47 7.13 0.44
N SER A 39 10.52 6.36 0.72
CA SER A 39 11.70 6.86 1.44
C SER A 39 12.54 7.78 0.56
N SER A 40 12.50 7.56 -0.76
CA SER A 40 13.23 8.34 -1.77
C SER A 40 12.31 8.52 -2.96
N PRO A 41 11.31 9.43 -2.84
CA PRO A 41 10.28 9.53 -3.87
C PRO A 41 10.82 9.99 -5.22
N GLY A 42 10.26 9.40 -6.29
CA GLY A 42 10.54 9.83 -7.65
C GLY A 42 9.77 11.10 -7.99
N THR A 43 9.87 11.52 -9.24
CA THR A 43 9.22 12.74 -9.72
C THR A 43 7.79 12.51 -10.19
N SER A 44 7.43 11.27 -10.53
CA SER A 44 6.12 10.95 -11.08
C SER A 44 5.71 9.51 -10.81
N VAL A 45 4.41 9.27 -10.89
CA VAL A 45 3.82 7.95 -10.79
C VAL A 45 4.05 7.20 -12.10
N ASN A 46 4.34 5.89 -12.00
CA ASN A 46 4.54 5.05 -13.17
C ASN A 46 3.24 4.98 -14.00
N PRO A 47 3.33 5.13 -15.34
CA PRO A 47 2.13 5.13 -16.20
C PRO A 47 1.27 3.86 -16.12
N PHE A 48 1.88 2.68 -15.93
CA PHE A 48 1.12 1.44 -15.79
C PHE A 48 0.35 1.40 -14.47
N ALA A 49 0.95 1.91 -13.40
CA ALA A 49 0.28 2.01 -12.10
C ALA A 49 -0.87 3.02 -12.18
N ALA A 50 -0.65 4.16 -12.83
CA ALA A 50 -1.68 5.17 -13.02
C ALA A 50 -2.86 4.64 -13.84
N ALA A 51 -2.58 3.84 -14.88
CA ALA A 51 -3.62 3.23 -15.70
C ALA A 51 -4.47 2.25 -14.88
N LEU A 52 -3.86 1.43 -14.04
CA LEU A 52 -4.59 0.52 -13.15
C LEU A 52 -5.46 1.28 -12.17
N ALA A 53 -4.94 2.34 -11.56
CA ALA A 53 -5.70 3.16 -10.62
C ALA A 53 -6.94 3.76 -11.30
N LYS A 54 -6.79 4.24 -12.53
CA LYS A 54 -7.89 4.78 -13.32
C LYS A 54 -8.96 3.71 -13.57
N GLU A 55 -8.55 2.50 -13.92
CA GLU A 55 -9.47 1.38 -14.14
C GLU A 55 -10.25 1.03 -12.89
N MET A 56 -9.66 1.21 -11.71
CA MET A 56 -10.33 0.99 -10.42
C MET A 56 -11.31 2.10 -10.06
N GLY A 57 -11.27 3.22 -10.78
CA GLY A 57 -12.06 4.39 -10.46
C GLY A 57 -11.42 5.34 -9.46
N TYR A 58 -10.12 5.18 -9.20
CA TYR A 58 -9.39 6.08 -8.30
C TYR A 58 -8.99 7.36 -9.02
N PRO A 59 -9.29 8.55 -8.45
CA PRO A 59 -9.03 9.81 -9.15
C PRO A 59 -7.56 10.04 -9.47
N GLU A 60 -7.27 10.35 -10.72
CA GLU A 60 -5.90 10.64 -11.17
C GLU A 60 -5.29 11.81 -10.40
N SER A 61 -6.11 12.79 -10.01
CA SER A 61 -5.67 13.94 -9.22
C SER A 61 -5.09 13.60 -7.85
N GLN A 62 -5.36 12.40 -7.34
CA GLN A 62 -4.83 11.93 -6.07
C GLN A 62 -3.45 11.29 -6.22
N LEU A 63 -3.05 10.97 -7.44
CA LEU A 63 -1.80 10.25 -7.69
C LEU A 63 -0.61 11.21 -7.70
N ARG A 64 0.35 10.98 -6.81
CA ARG A 64 1.63 11.68 -6.80
C ARG A 64 2.66 10.86 -6.02
N SER A 65 3.91 10.99 -6.42
CA SER A 65 5.03 10.43 -5.66
C SER A 65 5.38 11.40 -4.54
N LYS A 66 5.48 10.91 -3.31
CA LYS A 66 5.70 11.77 -2.15
C LYS A 66 6.53 11.07 -1.09
N SER A 67 7.17 11.88 -0.25
CA SER A 67 8.00 11.38 0.84
C SER A 67 7.15 10.87 1.99
N TRP A 68 7.60 9.80 2.64
CA TRP A 68 6.98 9.27 3.86
C TRP A 68 7.00 10.29 5.01
N ASP A 69 7.88 11.29 4.95
CA ASP A 69 7.93 12.35 5.97
C ASP A 69 6.62 13.12 6.07
N GLU A 70 5.84 13.18 4.99
CA GLU A 70 4.52 13.81 5.01
C GLU A 70 3.58 13.18 6.03
N PHE A 71 3.73 11.87 6.27
CA PHE A 71 2.86 11.12 7.15
C PHE A 71 3.41 10.95 8.56
N GLY A 72 4.64 11.38 8.79
CA GLY A 72 5.25 11.39 10.12
C GLY A 72 4.98 12.67 10.92
N ARG A 73 4.32 13.64 10.32
CA ARG A 73 4.03 14.93 10.96
C ARG A 73 2.84 14.83 11.91
N PRO A 74 2.80 15.63 12.98
CA PRO A 74 1.67 15.60 13.92
C PRO A 74 0.30 15.87 13.29
N GLU A 75 0.24 16.71 12.26
CA GLU A 75 -1.00 17.06 11.56
C GLU A 75 -1.42 16.05 10.49
N ALA A 76 -0.58 15.05 10.20
CA ALA A 76 -0.90 14.03 9.20
C ALA A 76 -2.04 13.13 9.68
N PRO A 77 -2.79 12.49 8.74
CA PRO A 77 -3.78 11.49 9.13
C PRO A 77 -3.12 10.37 9.93
N LYS A 78 -3.76 9.93 11.01
CA LYS A 78 -3.24 8.81 11.79
C LYS A 78 -3.48 7.51 11.03
N MET A 79 -2.43 6.71 10.88
CA MET A 79 -2.52 5.43 10.20
C MET A 79 -2.89 4.34 11.18
N ASP A 80 -3.77 3.45 10.74
CA ASP A 80 -4.10 2.23 11.48
C ASP A 80 -3.14 1.10 11.10
N PHE A 81 -2.70 1.10 9.84
CA PHE A 81 -1.78 0.09 9.30
C PHE A 81 -0.70 0.75 8.47
N ILE A 82 0.54 0.27 8.62
CA ILE A 82 1.67 0.64 7.77
C ILE A 82 2.17 -0.64 7.10
N ILE A 83 2.17 -0.66 5.78
CA ILE A 83 2.56 -1.84 5.01
C ILE A 83 3.67 -1.48 4.04
N THR A 84 4.86 -2.09 4.21
CA THR A 84 5.94 -1.96 3.25
C THR A 84 5.74 -3.00 2.14
N VAL A 85 5.87 -2.57 0.89
CA VAL A 85 5.63 -3.44 -0.27
C VAL A 85 6.87 -3.70 -1.10
N CYS A 86 8.00 -3.14 -0.72
CA CYS A 86 9.29 -3.47 -1.31
C CYS A 86 10.32 -3.71 -0.21
N ASP A 87 11.30 -4.59 -0.48
CA ASP A 87 12.29 -5.00 0.52
C ASP A 87 13.18 -3.85 0.97
N ASN A 88 13.52 -2.92 0.06
CA ASN A 88 14.36 -1.78 0.39
C ASN A 88 13.71 -0.88 1.44
N ALA A 89 12.43 -0.58 1.29
CA ALA A 89 11.71 0.26 2.27
C ALA A 89 11.63 -0.43 3.63
N ALA A 90 11.48 -1.74 3.66
CA ALA A 90 11.41 -2.50 4.91
C ALA A 90 12.72 -2.44 5.71
N GLY A 91 13.86 -2.31 5.01
CA GLY A 91 15.18 -2.26 5.63
C GLY A 91 15.66 -0.86 6.00
N GLU A 92 14.90 0.17 5.68
CA GLU A 92 15.30 1.55 5.93
C GLU A 92 14.80 2.06 7.29
N VAL A 93 15.52 3.05 7.84
CA VAL A 93 15.09 3.72 9.08
C VAL A 93 13.92 4.63 8.73
N CYS A 94 12.73 4.26 9.20
CA CYS A 94 11.52 5.01 8.91
C CYS A 94 11.17 5.98 10.06
N PRO A 95 10.32 6.98 9.77
CA PRO A 95 9.82 7.89 10.81
C PRO A 95 9.06 7.14 11.92
N ILE A 96 8.94 7.78 13.08
CA ILE A 96 8.04 7.29 14.11
C ILE A 96 6.63 7.76 13.74
N TRP A 97 5.74 6.78 13.58
CA TRP A 97 4.38 7.07 13.12
C TRP A 97 3.46 7.44 14.28
N PRO A 98 2.70 8.55 14.16
CA PRO A 98 1.72 8.90 15.20
C PRO A 98 0.67 7.81 15.37
N GLY A 99 0.29 7.51 16.62
CA GLY A 99 -0.77 6.56 16.90
C GLY A 99 -0.35 5.10 16.98
N GLN A 100 0.92 4.80 16.80
CA GLN A 100 1.47 3.44 16.88
C GLN A 100 0.69 2.43 16.03
N PRO A 101 0.66 2.60 14.71
CA PRO A 101 -0.07 1.70 13.81
C PRO A 101 0.51 0.29 13.81
N ALA A 102 -0.30 -0.69 13.46
CA ALA A 102 0.19 -2.04 13.19
C ALA A 102 1.00 -2.02 11.89
N THR A 103 2.12 -2.74 11.87
CA THR A 103 3.05 -2.74 10.73
C THR A 103 3.26 -4.15 10.19
N ALA A 104 3.42 -4.25 8.87
CA ALA A 104 3.75 -5.51 8.22
C ALA A 104 4.52 -5.24 6.93
N HIS A 105 5.19 -6.29 6.45
CA HIS A 105 5.87 -6.27 5.16
C HIS A 105 5.17 -7.26 4.22
N TRP A 106 4.58 -6.72 3.16
CA TRP A 106 3.97 -7.51 2.08
C TRP A 106 4.80 -7.27 0.81
N GLY A 107 5.95 -7.92 0.72
CA GLY A 107 6.89 -7.67 -0.37
C GLY A 107 6.43 -8.21 -1.71
N PHE A 108 6.65 -7.41 -2.75
CA PHE A 108 6.40 -7.77 -4.15
C PHE A 108 7.60 -7.37 -5.00
N SER A 109 7.92 -8.19 -6.00
CA SER A 109 8.93 -7.83 -6.98
C SER A 109 8.51 -6.56 -7.71
N ASP A 110 9.50 -5.73 -8.08
CA ASP A 110 9.22 -4.48 -8.77
C ASP A 110 8.77 -4.74 -10.20
N PRO A 111 7.49 -4.47 -10.53
CA PRO A 111 6.98 -4.72 -11.88
C PRO A 111 7.58 -3.79 -12.92
N SER A 112 8.14 -2.64 -12.51
CA SER A 112 8.76 -1.70 -13.44
C SER A 112 10.10 -2.21 -13.99
N GLN A 113 10.68 -3.25 -13.39
CA GLN A 113 11.94 -3.85 -13.82
C GLN A 113 11.74 -4.96 -14.85
N ILE A 114 10.51 -5.31 -15.16
CA ILE A 114 10.21 -6.36 -16.15
C ILE A 114 10.65 -5.90 -17.54
N GLN A 115 11.43 -6.74 -18.21
CA GLN A 115 11.85 -6.52 -19.58
C GLN A 115 10.91 -7.25 -20.52
N GLY A 116 10.42 -6.55 -21.52
CA GLY A 116 9.48 -7.14 -22.46
C GLY A 116 8.62 -6.08 -23.11
N ASN A 117 7.54 -6.52 -23.79
CA ASN A 117 6.61 -5.63 -24.43
C ASN A 117 5.59 -5.08 -23.42
N ASP A 118 4.71 -4.19 -23.88
CA ASP A 118 3.71 -3.55 -23.02
C ASP A 118 2.74 -4.56 -22.41
N ILE A 119 2.42 -5.64 -23.12
CA ILE A 119 1.52 -6.67 -22.59
C ILE A 119 2.17 -7.37 -21.38
N GLU A 120 3.45 -7.75 -21.51
CA GLU A 120 4.19 -8.40 -20.43
C GLU A 120 4.32 -7.48 -19.22
N LYS A 121 4.57 -6.19 -19.45
CA LYS A 121 4.64 -5.19 -18.38
C LYS A 121 3.30 -5.02 -17.68
N LYS A 122 2.20 -4.92 -18.43
CA LYS A 122 0.85 -4.83 -17.86
C LYS A 122 0.52 -6.05 -17.01
N LEU A 123 0.92 -7.23 -17.46
CA LEU A 123 0.69 -8.47 -16.68
C LEU A 123 1.47 -8.44 -15.36
N ALA A 124 2.69 -7.93 -15.35
CA ALA A 124 3.47 -7.80 -14.14
C ALA A 124 2.81 -6.85 -13.13
N PHE A 125 2.31 -5.71 -13.60
CA PHE A 125 1.58 -4.76 -12.75
C PHE A 125 0.26 -5.35 -12.25
N ALA A 126 -0.47 -6.07 -13.11
CA ALA A 126 -1.71 -6.74 -12.73
C ALA A 126 -1.47 -7.83 -11.69
N SER A 127 -0.34 -8.51 -11.75
CA SER A 127 0.04 -9.53 -10.77
C SER A 127 0.21 -8.91 -9.36
N VAL A 128 0.87 -7.75 -9.28
CA VAL A 128 1.01 -7.02 -8.03
C VAL A 128 -0.36 -6.60 -7.50
N MET A 129 -1.20 -6.07 -8.39
CA MET A 129 -2.57 -5.66 -8.05
C MET A 129 -3.36 -6.82 -7.46
N ASN A 130 -3.33 -7.98 -8.12
CA ASN A 130 -4.07 -9.17 -7.66
C ASN A 130 -3.57 -9.67 -6.31
N GLY A 131 -2.24 -9.68 -6.11
CA GLY A 131 -1.65 -10.09 -4.85
C GLY A 131 -2.04 -9.18 -3.69
N LEU A 132 -2.02 -7.88 -3.92
CA LEU A 132 -2.46 -6.89 -2.93
C LEU A 132 -3.96 -7.00 -2.65
N LYS A 133 -4.77 -7.23 -3.68
CA LYS A 133 -6.21 -7.37 -3.54
C LYS A 133 -6.55 -8.56 -2.64
N ILE A 134 -5.90 -9.71 -2.86
CA ILE A 134 -6.11 -10.91 -2.03
C ILE A 134 -5.82 -10.59 -0.56
N ARG A 135 -4.73 -9.89 -0.29
CA ARG A 135 -4.34 -9.55 1.08
C ARG A 135 -5.30 -8.55 1.71
N LEU A 136 -5.77 -7.57 0.97
CA LEU A 136 -6.77 -6.61 1.45
C LEU A 136 -8.11 -7.28 1.72
N ASP A 137 -8.51 -8.26 0.89
CA ASP A 137 -9.73 -9.02 1.11
C ASP A 137 -9.66 -9.80 2.44
N ILE A 138 -8.51 -10.40 2.73
CA ILE A 138 -8.29 -11.12 3.99
C ILE A 138 -8.35 -10.14 5.17
N LEU A 139 -7.67 -9.00 5.05
CA LEU A 139 -7.68 -7.98 6.11
C LEU A 139 -9.09 -7.46 6.38
N ALA A 140 -9.87 -7.23 5.32
CA ALA A 140 -11.24 -6.75 5.45
C ALA A 140 -12.15 -7.75 6.15
N ALA A 141 -11.84 -9.04 6.05
CA ALA A 141 -12.60 -10.12 6.69
C ALA A 141 -12.27 -10.29 8.17
N LEU A 142 -11.17 -9.69 8.65
CA LEU A 142 -10.80 -9.79 10.06
C LEU A 142 -11.72 -8.93 10.94
N PRO A 143 -12.02 -9.37 12.18
CA PRO A 143 -12.77 -8.55 13.11
C PRO A 143 -11.87 -7.49 13.75
N ILE A 144 -11.42 -6.52 12.94
CA ILE A 144 -10.41 -5.52 13.32
C ILE A 144 -10.76 -4.82 14.63
N GLU A 145 -12.02 -4.45 14.81
CA GLU A 145 -12.49 -3.71 15.99
C GLU A 145 -12.41 -4.51 17.28
N ARG A 146 -12.32 -5.84 17.18
CA ARG A 146 -12.30 -6.75 18.34
C ARG A 146 -10.90 -7.22 18.71
N LEU A 147 -9.91 -6.91 17.87
CA LEU A 147 -8.53 -7.32 18.09
C LEU A 147 -7.76 -6.21 18.80
N ASP A 148 -6.94 -6.58 19.79
CA ASP A 148 -6.02 -5.62 20.39
C ASP A 148 -4.86 -5.35 19.44
N SER A 149 -4.03 -4.34 19.74
CA SER A 149 -2.93 -3.92 18.88
C SER A 149 -1.95 -5.05 18.55
N LEU A 150 -1.63 -5.87 19.54
CA LEU A 150 -0.66 -6.95 19.37
C LEU A 150 -1.22 -8.07 18.49
N SER A 151 -2.47 -8.47 18.76
CA SER A 151 -3.15 -9.50 17.97
C SER A 151 -3.35 -9.04 16.53
N LEU A 152 -3.71 -7.78 16.34
CA LEU A 152 -3.91 -7.19 15.02
C LEU A 152 -2.61 -7.20 14.20
N GLN A 153 -1.48 -6.82 14.83
CA GLN A 153 -0.19 -6.84 14.17
C GLN A 153 0.22 -8.26 13.78
N LYS A 154 -0.03 -9.23 14.64
CA LYS A 154 0.25 -10.63 14.36
C LYS A 154 -0.56 -11.14 13.16
N GLU A 155 -1.86 -10.83 13.13
CA GLU A 155 -2.73 -11.22 12.02
C GLU A 155 -2.33 -10.53 10.72
N LEU A 156 -1.99 -9.23 10.78
CA LEU A 156 -1.56 -8.46 9.62
C LEU A 156 -0.31 -9.08 8.98
N ARG A 157 0.65 -9.49 9.80
CA ARG A 157 1.88 -10.13 9.31
C ARG A 157 1.63 -11.52 8.76
N ALA A 158 0.68 -12.25 9.35
CA ALA A 158 0.34 -13.59 8.91
C ALA A 158 -0.32 -13.61 7.52
N ILE A 159 -1.00 -12.54 7.14
CA ILE A 159 -1.67 -12.44 5.84
C ILE A 159 -0.70 -12.68 4.68
N HIS A 160 0.50 -12.12 4.76
CA HIS A 160 1.51 -12.27 3.70
C HIS A 160 1.94 -13.73 3.54
N LYS A 161 1.93 -14.49 4.63
CA LYS A 161 2.34 -15.90 4.64
C LYS A 161 1.24 -16.84 4.20
N SER A 162 0.02 -16.34 4.02
CA SER A 162 -1.15 -17.17 3.69
C SER A 162 -1.22 -17.57 2.21
N GLU A 163 -0.30 -17.09 1.39
CA GLU A 163 -0.22 -17.44 -0.04
C GLU A 163 0.51 -18.72 -0.29
#